data_99230f0aed037320505169bb5d329279
#
_entry.id   99230f0aed037320505169bb5d329279
#
_cell.length_a   1.000
_cell.length_b   1.000
_cell.length_c   1.000
_cell.angle_alpha   90.00
_cell.angle_beta   90.00
_cell.angle_gamma   90.00
#
_symmetry.space_group_name_H-M   'P 1'
#
loop_
_entity.id
_entity.type
_entity.pdbx_description
1 polymer ?
#
loop_
_entity_poly.entity_id
_entity_poly.type
_entity_poly.pdbx_seq_one_letter_code
_entity_poly.pdbx_strand_id
1 'polypeptide(L)'
;MTKEQFYQGLSEVVETFYGKAPMGQVLPYAVYTWDHDNNFPADDIVYQLVATITVNLYAVDPAIESAVDAKLTEMGLFWTSTTSFELDDDAYLTIYTMEEFEDEES
;
A
#
# COMPACT_ATOMS: atom_id res chain seq x y z
N MET A 1 -12.19 -5.76 0.49
CA MET A 1 -11.87 -4.31 0.43
C MET A 1 -11.67 -3.90 -1.02
N THR A 2 -12.17 -2.74 -1.39
CA THR A 2 -11.96 -2.25 -2.74
C THR A 2 -10.71 -1.38 -2.79
N LYS A 3 -10.22 -1.19 -4.01
CA LYS A 3 -9.07 -0.32 -4.22
C LYS A 3 -9.36 1.10 -3.71
N GLU A 4 -10.57 1.57 -3.92
CA GLU A 4 -10.95 2.90 -3.48
C GLU A 4 -10.99 3.00 -1.97
N GLN A 5 -11.48 1.96 -1.29
CA GLN A 5 -11.48 1.94 0.17
C GLN A 5 -10.07 1.97 0.73
N PHE A 6 -9.17 1.26 0.08
CA PHE A 6 -7.78 1.26 0.48
C PHE A 6 -7.17 2.66 0.33
N TYR A 7 -7.41 3.29 -0.81
CA TYR A 7 -6.90 4.62 -1.06
C TYR A 7 -7.44 5.63 -0.04
N GLN A 8 -8.72 5.57 0.23
CA GLN A 8 -9.33 6.49 1.17
C GLN A 8 -8.77 6.31 2.57
N GLY A 9 -8.60 5.07 2.99
CA GLY A 9 -8.06 4.80 4.32
C GLY A 9 -6.64 5.29 4.47
N LEU A 10 -5.79 4.97 3.51
CA LEU A 10 -4.40 5.38 3.58
C LEU A 10 -4.26 6.90 3.49
N SER A 11 -5.10 7.53 2.71
CA SER A 11 -5.06 8.99 2.55
C SER A 11 -5.40 9.75 3.83
N GLU A 12 -6.00 9.07 4.80
CA GLU A 12 -6.29 9.72 6.07
C GLU A 12 -5.03 9.98 6.88
N VAL A 13 -3.97 9.26 6.63
CA VAL A 13 -2.76 9.41 7.43
C VAL A 13 -1.59 9.96 6.64
N VAL A 14 -1.60 9.83 5.32
CA VAL A 14 -0.50 10.35 4.51
C VAL A 14 -1.03 10.61 3.11
N GLU A 15 -0.46 11.59 2.43
CA GLU A 15 -0.86 11.87 1.06
C GLU A 15 -0.50 10.67 0.19
N THR A 16 -1.44 10.21 -0.60
CA THR A 16 -1.34 8.93 -1.29
C THR A 16 -1.58 9.08 -2.78
N PHE A 17 -0.75 8.41 -3.56
CA PHE A 17 -0.85 8.42 -5.02
C PHE A 17 -0.85 6.99 -5.53
N TYR A 18 -1.51 6.78 -6.66
CA TYR A 18 -1.51 5.48 -7.31
C TYR A 18 -0.47 5.48 -8.43
N GLY A 19 0.40 4.50 -8.38
CA GLY A 19 1.40 4.29 -9.42
C GLY A 19 2.65 5.14 -9.26
N LYS A 20 2.49 6.45 -9.20
CA LYS A 20 3.62 7.32 -8.96
C LYS A 20 3.14 8.66 -8.46
N ALA A 21 4.02 9.36 -7.77
CA ALA A 21 3.73 10.69 -7.28
C ALA A 21 4.04 11.72 -8.36
N PRO A 22 3.39 12.89 -8.30
CA PRO A 22 3.72 13.97 -9.22
C PRO A 22 5.16 14.45 -9.02
N MET A 23 5.73 14.97 -10.07
CA MET A 23 7.05 15.53 -9.98
C MET A 23 7.04 16.69 -9.00
N GLY A 24 8.05 16.71 -8.12
CA GLY A 24 8.14 17.76 -7.13
C GLY A 24 7.31 17.53 -5.88
N GLN A 25 6.73 16.35 -5.72
CA GLN A 25 5.93 16.07 -4.54
C GLN A 25 6.81 16.14 -3.29
N VAL A 26 6.32 16.84 -2.26
CA VAL A 26 7.06 16.96 -1.02
C VAL A 26 6.69 15.86 -0.05
N LEU A 27 7.63 15.52 0.82
CA LEU A 27 7.44 14.50 1.84
C LEU A 27 6.51 15.03 2.95
N PRO A 28 5.79 14.13 3.63
CA PRO A 28 5.69 12.69 3.38
C PRO A 28 4.64 12.37 2.34
N TYR A 29 4.84 11.26 1.67
CA TYR A 29 3.81 10.78 0.77
C TYR A 29 3.98 9.27 0.57
N ALA A 30 2.92 8.64 0.08
CA ALA A 30 2.95 7.21 -0.21
C ALA A 30 2.48 6.97 -1.63
N VAL A 31 3.07 5.98 -2.26
CA VAL A 31 2.67 5.55 -3.60
C VAL A 31 2.30 4.09 -3.50
N TYR A 32 1.14 3.71 -4.00
CA TYR A 32 0.74 2.32 -3.94
C TYR A 32 0.44 1.77 -5.31
N THR A 33 0.57 0.46 -5.43
CA THR A 33 0.13 -0.27 -6.61
C THR A 33 -0.80 -1.38 -6.18
N TRP A 34 -1.66 -1.79 -7.09
CA TRP A 34 -2.66 -2.80 -6.81
C TRP A 34 -2.66 -3.75 -7.98
N ASP A 35 -2.00 -4.89 -7.82
CA ASP A 35 -1.79 -5.83 -8.90
C ASP A 35 -2.62 -7.08 -8.67
N HIS A 36 -3.32 -7.50 -9.70
CA HIS A 36 -4.08 -8.73 -9.63
C HIS A 36 -3.18 -9.91 -9.95
N ASP A 37 -3.30 -10.94 -9.14
CA ASP A 37 -2.63 -12.17 -9.44
C ASP A 37 -3.60 -13.06 -10.16
N ASN A 38 -3.44 -13.13 -11.46
CA ASN A 38 -4.33 -13.93 -12.28
C ASN A 38 -3.88 -15.34 -12.46
N ASN A 39 -2.89 -15.76 -11.75
CA ASN A 39 -2.31 -17.05 -12.00
C ASN A 39 -2.84 -18.12 -11.09
N PHE A 40 -4.05 -18.02 -10.70
CA PHE A 40 -4.66 -19.07 -9.98
C PHE A 40 -5.25 -20.02 -10.97
N PRO A 41 -4.64 -21.11 -11.21
CA PRO A 41 -5.27 -22.09 -12.08
C PRO A 41 -6.34 -22.74 -11.26
N ALA A 42 -7.42 -22.16 -11.17
CA ALA A 42 -8.50 -22.82 -10.53
C ALA A 42 -9.05 -23.77 -11.49
N ASP A 43 -8.82 -24.97 -11.20
CA ASP A 43 -9.28 -25.97 -12.05
C ASP A 43 -10.70 -25.90 -12.26
N ASP A 44 -11.46 -25.57 -11.40
CA ASP A 44 -12.80 -25.72 -11.63
C ASP A 44 -13.62 -24.85 -10.93
N ILE A 45 -13.41 -23.93 -10.30
CA ILE A 45 -14.51 -23.51 -9.75
C ILE A 45 -14.54 -22.13 -9.34
N VAL A 46 -14.16 -21.88 -8.30
CA VAL A 46 -14.34 -20.61 -7.72
C VAL A 46 -12.99 -20.08 -7.58
N TYR A 47 -12.65 -19.08 -8.29
CA TYR A 47 -11.45 -18.44 -7.88
C TYR A 47 -11.75 -17.18 -7.18
N GLN A 48 -10.97 -16.89 -6.19
CA GLN A 48 -10.95 -15.62 -5.58
C GLN A 48 -9.86 -14.80 -6.23
N LEU A 49 -10.19 -13.59 -6.56
CA LEU A 49 -9.20 -12.67 -7.06
C LEU A 49 -8.37 -12.19 -5.89
N VAL A 50 -7.08 -12.35 -6.00
CA VAL A 50 -6.15 -11.90 -4.98
C VAL A 50 -5.38 -10.74 -5.54
N ALA A 51 -5.37 -9.64 -4.84
CA ALA A 51 -4.59 -8.48 -5.24
C ALA A 51 -3.36 -8.39 -4.36
N THR A 52 -2.22 -8.11 -4.97
CA THR A 52 -1.00 -7.80 -4.25
C THR A 52 -0.87 -6.29 -4.21
N ILE A 53 -0.82 -5.76 -3.00
CA ILE A 53 -0.76 -4.33 -2.80
C ILE A 53 0.64 -4.00 -2.31
N THR A 54 1.28 -3.06 -2.97
CA THR A 54 2.59 -2.58 -2.54
C THR A 54 2.48 -1.10 -2.26
N VAL A 55 2.95 -0.69 -1.09
CA VAL A 55 2.95 0.72 -0.70
C VAL A 55 4.39 1.15 -0.45
N ASN A 56 4.80 2.18 -1.15
CA ASN A 56 6.11 2.80 -0.92
C ASN A 56 5.87 4.09 -0.15
N LEU A 57 6.29 4.10 1.10
CA LEU A 57 6.12 5.28 1.95
C LEU A 57 7.44 6.03 2.05
N TYR A 58 7.40 7.28 1.66
CA TYR A 58 8.56 8.18 1.77
C TYR A 58 8.30 9.17 2.87
N ALA A 59 9.09 9.11 3.93
CA ALA A 59 8.89 9.99 5.07
C ALA A 59 10.20 10.23 5.78
N VAL A 60 10.27 11.36 6.48
CA VAL A 60 11.41 11.68 7.33
C VAL A 60 11.09 11.33 8.78
N ASP A 61 9.85 11.56 9.19
CA ASP A 61 9.45 11.41 10.58
C ASP A 61 8.96 9.98 10.81
N PRO A 62 9.57 9.24 11.74
CA PRO A 62 9.11 7.89 12.04
C PRO A 62 7.67 7.81 12.50
N ALA A 63 7.11 8.90 12.99
CA ALA A 63 5.71 8.90 13.40
C ALA A 63 4.77 8.63 12.24
N ILE A 64 5.15 9.03 11.03
CA ILE A 64 4.34 8.75 9.84
C ILE A 64 4.32 7.25 9.56
N GLU A 65 5.45 6.60 9.69
CA GLU A 65 5.51 5.15 9.51
C GLU A 65 4.61 4.44 10.52
N SER A 66 4.69 4.87 11.78
CA SER A 66 3.83 4.28 12.80
C SER A 66 2.36 4.51 12.50
N ALA A 67 2.01 5.66 11.97
CA ALA A 67 0.63 5.95 11.62
C ALA A 67 0.15 5.05 10.48
N VAL A 68 1.01 4.81 9.49
CA VAL A 68 0.66 3.91 8.39
C VAL A 68 0.53 2.47 8.90
N ASP A 69 1.46 2.03 9.76
CA ASP A 69 1.37 0.70 10.37
C ASP A 69 0.03 0.51 11.05
N ALA A 70 -0.35 1.50 11.86
CA ALA A 70 -1.60 1.43 12.62
C ALA A 70 -2.80 1.43 11.68
N LYS A 71 -2.75 2.23 10.62
CA LYS A 71 -3.88 2.30 9.69
C LYS A 71 -4.04 0.98 8.94
N LEU A 72 -2.96 0.38 8.48
CA LEU A 72 -3.06 -0.90 7.77
C LEU A 72 -3.60 -1.98 8.69
N THR A 73 -3.18 -1.98 9.94
CA THR A 73 -3.69 -2.92 10.92
C THR A 73 -5.17 -2.67 11.20
N GLU A 74 -5.56 -1.42 11.33
CA GLU A 74 -6.95 -1.07 11.55
C GLU A 74 -7.83 -1.52 10.40
N MET A 75 -7.31 -1.47 9.19
CA MET A 75 -8.04 -1.90 8.01
C MET A 75 -8.11 -3.41 7.87
N GLY A 76 -7.46 -4.14 8.77
CA GLY A 76 -7.53 -5.59 8.76
C GLY A 76 -6.58 -6.26 7.79
N LEU A 77 -5.55 -5.55 7.35
CA LEU A 77 -4.61 -6.08 6.38
C LEU A 77 -3.43 -6.72 7.09
N PHE A 78 -2.97 -7.85 6.56
CA PHE A 78 -1.75 -8.49 7.02
C PHE A 78 -0.62 -8.00 6.11
N TRP A 79 0.28 -7.24 6.66
CA TRP A 79 1.33 -6.62 5.88
C TRP A 79 2.70 -6.98 6.41
N THR A 80 3.67 -6.94 5.51
CA THR A 80 5.07 -7.00 5.90
C THR A 80 5.74 -5.72 5.43
N SER A 81 6.80 -5.31 6.09
CA SER A 81 7.46 -4.08 5.68
C SER A 81 8.97 -4.24 5.71
N THR A 82 9.60 -3.49 4.85
CA THR A 82 11.05 -3.35 4.82
C THR A 82 11.38 -1.88 4.73
N THR A 83 12.20 -1.41 5.63
CA THR A 83 12.57 0.00 5.66
C THR A 83 14.03 0.14 5.24
N SER A 84 14.26 1.06 4.33
CA SER A 84 15.61 1.42 3.97
C SER A 84 15.77 2.92 4.05
N PHE A 85 16.99 3.33 4.25
CA PHE A 85 17.32 4.73 4.39
C PHE A 85 17.60 5.26 2.99
N GLU A 86 16.78 6.19 2.56
CA GLU A 86 17.02 6.82 1.28
C GLU A 86 17.65 8.17 1.51
N LEU A 87 18.32 8.58 0.85
CA LEU A 87 19.51 9.17 0.80
C LEU A 87 19.65 10.64 0.78
N ASP A 88 18.96 11.33 -0.06
CA ASP A 88 19.31 12.71 -0.32
C ASP A 88 18.75 13.66 0.70
N ASP A 89 17.67 13.31 1.38
CA ASP A 89 17.01 14.21 2.31
C ASP A 89 16.79 13.57 3.66
N ASP A 90 17.61 12.58 4.01
CA ASP A 90 17.44 11.81 5.23
C ASP A 90 16.07 11.15 5.30
N ALA A 91 15.49 10.85 4.16
CA ALA A 91 14.19 10.23 4.11
C ALA A 91 14.29 8.73 4.21
N TYR A 92 13.25 8.12 4.77
CA TYR A 92 13.13 6.68 4.80
C TYR A 92 12.20 6.24 3.71
N LEU A 93 12.54 5.14 3.06
CA LEU A 93 11.60 4.46 2.19
C LEU A 93 11.17 3.18 2.90
N THR A 94 9.90 3.08 3.22
CA THR A 94 9.35 1.86 3.79
C THR A 94 8.43 1.23 2.77
N ILE A 95 8.70 -0.01 2.44
CA ILE A 95 7.91 -0.74 1.46
C ILE A 95 7.05 -1.73 2.20
N TYR A 96 5.74 -1.59 2.05
CA TYR A 96 4.77 -2.51 2.63
C TYR A 96 4.25 -3.40 1.53
N THR A 97 4.14 -4.68 1.82
CA THR A 97 3.59 -5.66 0.88
C THR A 97 2.49 -6.43 1.58
N MET A 98 1.36 -6.57 0.91
CA MET A 98 0.22 -7.26 1.48
C MET A 98 -0.63 -7.83 0.36
N GLU A 99 -1.45 -8.80 0.72
CA GLU A 99 -2.39 -9.41 -0.21
C GLU A 99 -3.80 -9.24 0.32
N GLU A 100 -4.72 -9.05 -0.58
CA GLU A 100 -6.10 -8.86 -0.20
C GLU A 100 -6.99 -9.60 -1.20
N PHE A 101 -8.01 -10.26 -0.68
CA PHE A 101 -9.01 -10.84 -1.55
C PHE A 101 -9.92 -9.74 -2.06
N GLU A 102 -10.07 -9.66 -3.37
CA GLU A 102 -10.93 -8.64 -3.92
C GLU A 102 -12.37 -9.09 -3.90
N ASP A 103 -13.26 -8.16 -3.61
CA ASP A 103 -14.68 -8.42 -3.72
C ASP A 103 -15.05 -8.45 -5.18
N GLU A 104 -15.89 -9.41 -5.54
CA GLU A 104 -16.29 -9.55 -6.93
C GLU A 104 -17.02 -8.36 -7.45
N GLU A 105 -17.60 -7.61 -6.58
CA GLU A 105 -18.43 -6.50 -6.97
C GLU A 105 -17.68 -5.19 -7.05
N SER A 106 -16.42 -5.20 -6.79
CA SER A 106 -15.67 -3.96 -6.78
C SER A 106 -15.00 -3.66 -8.09
#